data_bb0e290700005815eb6f833de4f2cfaf
#
_entry.id   bb0e290700005815eb6f833de4f2cfaf
#
_cell.length_a   1.000
_cell.length_b   1.000
_cell.length_c   1.000
_cell.angle_alpha   90.00
_cell.angle_beta   90.00
_cell.angle_gamma   90.00
#
_symmetry.space_group_name_H-M   'P 1'
#
loop_
_entity.id
_entity.type
_entity.pdbx_description
1 polymer ?
#
loop_
_entity_poly.entity_id
_entity_poly.type
_entity_poly.pdbx_seq_one_letter_code
_entity_poly.pdbx_strand_id
1 'polypeptide(L)'
;MKLLNFCRVAVVGLGLCLPSTAQSDSAPAADSASFDPDGTAHVNRVIPMPSTISPEAQKWLASLAEKKSQPQTLAERRIATDAWRKKDSAEARKLYPVNVDEAKIAGVRADVITPLVTPEANRGRVLINLHGGGFVSDSGSLIEGIPIANLARIKVVSVYYRLAPESPFPAAVDDVIAVYRELLKTYHPQSIGIFGTSAGAILTCEVAVRLKQLGLPLPAALGAFSVLTDFSRPSDSRQIFTLDGLPGRWQPTDPKRAPDDPYPGAADRKDPVLSPLFADLQGMPPSLLITSTRDLLLSDTALFHLALLRAGNDAQLVVFEALPHAFWYHFQLPETKECLALIAKFFDQKLARQN
;
A
#
# COMPACT_ATOMS: atom_id res chain seq x y z
N MET A 1 -24.73 7.88 -97.64
CA MET A 1 -26.06 7.31 -97.77
C MET A 1 -26.39 6.55 -96.49
N LYS A 2 -27.50 6.87 -95.86
CA LYS A 2 -28.14 6.31 -94.65
C LYS A 2 -27.48 6.62 -93.30
N LEU A 3 -28.11 7.59 -92.63
CA LEU A 3 -28.15 7.86 -91.20
C LEU A 3 -28.73 6.69 -90.44
N LEU A 4 -28.16 6.37 -89.27
CA LEU A 4 -28.86 5.65 -88.21
C LEU A 4 -28.68 6.43 -86.91
N ASN A 5 -29.85 6.91 -86.44
CA ASN A 5 -30.01 7.54 -85.09
C ASN A 5 -29.86 6.48 -84.00
N PHE A 6 -29.07 6.73 -82.98
CA PHE A 6 -29.11 6.04 -81.72
C PHE A 6 -29.66 6.94 -80.64
N CYS A 7 -30.80 6.49 -80.10
CA CYS A 7 -31.46 7.05 -78.91
C CYS A 7 -30.58 6.92 -77.66
N ARG A 8 -30.34 8.02 -77.02
CA ARG A 8 -29.71 8.01 -75.66
C ARG A 8 -30.80 7.94 -74.62
N VAL A 9 -30.83 6.82 -73.89
CA VAL A 9 -31.62 6.64 -72.66
C VAL A 9 -30.79 7.25 -71.50
N ALA A 10 -31.34 8.28 -70.84
CA ALA A 10 -30.78 8.83 -69.64
C ALA A 10 -31.23 8.00 -68.43
N VAL A 11 -30.30 7.33 -67.78
CA VAL A 11 -30.54 6.67 -66.46
C VAL A 11 -30.24 7.70 -65.36
N VAL A 12 -31.28 8.15 -64.69
CA VAL A 12 -31.15 9.00 -63.51
C VAL A 12 -30.83 8.07 -62.32
N GLY A 13 -29.56 8.03 -61.92
CA GLY A 13 -29.12 7.37 -60.68
C GLY A 13 -29.40 8.29 -59.48
N LEU A 14 -30.38 7.92 -58.63
CA LEU A 14 -30.49 8.47 -57.29
C LEU A 14 -29.30 8.02 -56.42
N GLY A 15 -28.35 8.89 -56.24
CA GLY A 15 -27.27 8.69 -55.26
C GLY A 15 -27.82 8.94 -53.85
N LEU A 16 -28.01 7.89 -53.06
CA LEU A 16 -28.22 8.00 -51.62
C LEU A 16 -26.86 8.44 -51.00
N CYS A 17 -26.78 9.72 -50.64
CA CYS A 17 -25.72 10.21 -49.75
C CYS A 17 -26.05 9.71 -48.34
N LEU A 18 -25.34 8.66 -47.89
CA LEU A 18 -25.26 8.33 -46.48
C LEU A 18 -24.40 9.40 -45.80
N PRO A 19 -24.82 9.96 -44.66
CA PRO A 19 -23.94 10.85 -43.92
C PRO A 19 -22.75 10.02 -43.37
N SER A 20 -21.58 10.28 -43.89
CA SER A 20 -20.33 9.84 -43.27
C SER A 20 -20.23 10.54 -41.93
N THR A 21 -20.48 9.81 -40.85
CA THR A 21 -20.07 10.26 -39.51
C THR A 21 -18.57 10.27 -39.50
N ALA A 22 -17.99 11.42 -39.82
CA ALA A 22 -16.60 11.68 -39.54
C ALA A 22 -16.42 11.56 -38.01
N GLN A 23 -15.91 10.41 -37.59
CA GLN A 23 -15.34 10.25 -36.28
C GLN A 23 -14.18 11.24 -36.26
N SER A 24 -14.32 12.35 -35.52
CA SER A 24 -13.23 13.27 -35.29
C SER A 24 -12.20 12.53 -34.42
N ASP A 25 -11.24 11.91 -35.04
CA ASP A 25 -9.97 11.61 -34.40
C ASP A 25 -9.33 12.96 -34.03
N SER A 26 -9.78 13.52 -32.90
CA SER A 26 -9.04 14.61 -32.28
C SER A 26 -7.66 14.07 -31.95
N ALA A 27 -6.64 14.55 -32.62
CA ALA A 27 -5.27 14.29 -32.24
C ALA A 27 -5.14 14.47 -30.71
N PRO A 28 -4.45 13.56 -30.01
CA PRO A 28 -4.28 13.71 -28.57
C PRO A 28 -3.72 15.10 -28.30
N ALA A 29 -4.31 15.80 -27.31
CA ALA A 29 -3.85 17.13 -26.95
C ALA A 29 -2.34 17.07 -26.69
N ALA A 30 -1.59 18.00 -27.30
CA ALA A 30 -0.15 18.04 -27.14
C ALA A 30 0.23 18.17 -25.66
N ASP A 31 1.32 17.53 -25.25
CA ASP A 31 1.89 17.69 -23.92
C ASP A 31 2.04 19.18 -23.60
N SER A 32 1.56 19.60 -22.44
CA SER A 32 1.64 20.98 -21.99
C SER A 32 1.90 21.06 -20.48
N ALA A 33 2.63 22.10 -20.10
CA ALA A 33 2.79 22.45 -18.69
C ALA A 33 2.77 23.99 -18.57
N SER A 34 2.06 24.48 -17.56
CA SER A 34 2.11 25.89 -17.14
C SER A 34 2.26 25.96 -15.62
N PHE A 35 2.73 27.09 -15.12
CA PHE A 35 3.03 27.29 -13.73
C PHE A 35 2.41 28.60 -13.25
N ASP A 36 1.77 28.55 -12.10
CA ASP A 36 1.31 29.73 -11.38
C ASP A 36 2.49 30.45 -10.68
N PRO A 37 2.33 31.73 -10.28
CA PRO A 37 3.38 32.46 -9.58
C PRO A 37 3.85 31.84 -8.26
N ASP A 38 3.02 31.01 -7.61
CA ASP A 38 3.36 30.29 -6.40
C ASP A 38 4.07 28.95 -6.65
N GLY A 39 4.30 28.58 -7.92
CA GLY A 39 4.94 27.34 -8.34
C GLY A 39 3.94 26.17 -8.56
N THR A 40 2.64 26.39 -8.44
CA THR A 40 1.63 25.36 -8.78
C THR A 40 1.75 24.99 -10.25
N ALA A 41 1.86 23.70 -10.53
CA ALA A 41 2.00 23.16 -11.87
C ALA A 41 0.66 22.63 -12.43
N HIS A 42 0.31 23.03 -13.65
CA HIS A 42 -0.79 22.48 -14.44
C HIS A 42 -0.17 21.65 -15.56
N VAL A 43 -0.31 20.31 -15.48
CA VAL A 43 0.39 19.39 -16.38
C VAL A 43 -0.61 18.50 -17.12
N ASN A 44 -0.52 18.51 -18.45
CA ASN A 44 -1.20 17.56 -19.32
C ASN A 44 -0.14 16.76 -20.08
N ARG A 45 -0.05 15.45 -19.81
CA ARG A 45 0.95 14.56 -20.41
C ARG A 45 0.37 13.19 -20.72
N VAL A 46 0.80 12.64 -21.86
CA VAL A 46 0.58 11.22 -22.19
C VAL A 46 1.68 10.40 -21.52
N ILE A 47 1.29 9.48 -20.63
CA ILE A 47 2.20 8.57 -19.94
C ILE A 47 2.02 7.16 -20.54
N PRO A 48 2.95 6.67 -21.35
CA PRO A 48 2.83 5.37 -21.98
C PRO A 48 2.92 4.24 -20.94
N MET A 49 2.45 3.05 -21.32
CA MET A 49 2.67 1.84 -20.53
C MET A 49 4.19 1.60 -20.40
N PRO A 50 4.73 1.46 -19.18
CA PRO A 50 6.16 1.23 -18.99
C PRO A 50 6.58 -0.15 -19.51
N SER A 51 7.70 -0.21 -20.22
CA SER A 51 8.31 -1.45 -20.71
C SER A 51 9.30 -2.06 -19.70
N THR A 52 9.55 -1.39 -18.59
CA THR A 52 10.51 -1.75 -17.54
C THR A 52 9.96 -2.73 -16.49
N ILE A 53 8.65 -3.01 -16.53
CA ILE A 53 7.95 -3.96 -15.65
C ILE A 53 7.57 -5.22 -16.42
N SER A 54 7.22 -6.28 -15.69
CA SER A 54 6.83 -7.56 -16.29
C SER A 54 5.59 -7.45 -17.20
N PRO A 55 5.41 -8.35 -18.18
CA PRO A 55 4.18 -8.40 -18.98
C PRO A 55 2.92 -8.61 -18.13
N GLU A 56 3.02 -9.38 -17.04
CA GLU A 56 1.95 -9.59 -16.09
C GLU A 56 1.54 -8.28 -15.40
N ALA A 57 2.53 -7.49 -14.98
CA ALA A 57 2.29 -6.19 -14.38
C ALA A 57 1.70 -5.19 -15.39
N GLN A 58 2.18 -5.16 -16.63
CA GLN A 58 1.58 -4.35 -17.70
C GLN A 58 0.11 -4.70 -17.94
N LYS A 59 -0.21 -6.00 -18.01
CA LYS A 59 -1.59 -6.47 -18.16
C LYS A 59 -2.47 -6.08 -16.96
N TRP A 60 -1.94 -6.20 -15.75
CA TRP A 60 -2.65 -5.79 -14.55
C TRP A 60 -2.91 -4.28 -14.55
N LEU A 61 -1.91 -3.44 -14.82
CA LEU A 61 -2.08 -1.98 -14.91
C LEU A 61 -3.12 -1.58 -15.97
N ALA A 62 -3.15 -2.25 -17.12
CA ALA A 62 -4.16 -2.01 -18.15
C ALA A 62 -5.57 -2.32 -17.63
N SER A 63 -5.75 -3.39 -16.85
CA SER A 63 -7.05 -3.75 -16.27
C SER A 63 -7.54 -2.76 -15.21
N LEU A 64 -6.66 -2.03 -14.55
CA LEU A 64 -7.04 -0.99 -13.59
C LEU A 64 -7.72 0.21 -14.28
N ALA A 65 -7.35 0.52 -15.52
CA ALA A 65 -7.96 1.61 -16.29
C ALA A 65 -9.44 1.35 -16.62
N GLU A 66 -9.86 0.09 -16.68
CA GLU A 66 -11.24 -0.33 -16.95
C GLU A 66 -12.12 -0.32 -15.68
N LYS A 67 -11.50 -0.24 -14.51
CA LYS A 67 -12.17 -0.34 -13.20
C LYS A 67 -12.97 0.92 -12.88
N LYS A 68 -14.29 0.83 -12.94
CA LYS A 68 -15.17 1.93 -12.52
C LYS A 68 -15.27 1.95 -11.00
N SER A 69 -14.64 2.92 -10.37
CA SER A 69 -14.82 3.18 -8.93
C SER A 69 -16.21 3.78 -8.67
N GLN A 70 -17.02 3.11 -7.84
CA GLN A 70 -18.27 3.64 -7.33
C GLN A 70 -18.05 4.21 -5.92
N PRO A 71 -18.73 5.31 -5.56
CA PRO A 71 -18.76 5.76 -4.16
C PRO A 71 -19.35 4.65 -3.28
N GLN A 72 -18.69 4.35 -2.16
CA GLN A 72 -19.13 3.35 -1.20
C GLN A 72 -19.27 3.98 0.17
N THR A 73 -20.29 3.59 0.91
CA THR A 73 -20.37 3.83 2.34
C THR A 73 -19.28 3.03 3.06
N LEU A 74 -18.95 3.41 4.29
CA LEU A 74 -17.98 2.66 5.09
C LEU A 74 -18.38 1.20 5.28
N ALA A 75 -19.68 0.93 5.49
CA ALA A 75 -20.20 -0.43 5.64
C ALA A 75 -20.00 -1.27 4.38
N GLU A 76 -20.34 -0.73 3.20
CA GLU A 76 -20.14 -1.40 1.91
C GLU A 76 -18.64 -1.64 1.65
N ARG A 77 -17.79 -0.67 1.95
CA ARG A 77 -16.33 -0.81 1.85
C ARG A 77 -15.82 -1.95 2.73
N ARG A 78 -16.25 -2.04 4.00
CA ARG A 78 -15.86 -3.12 4.91
C ARG A 78 -16.28 -4.49 4.38
N ILE A 79 -17.52 -4.62 3.93
CA ILE A 79 -18.05 -5.87 3.34
C ILE A 79 -17.22 -6.28 2.11
N ALA A 80 -16.94 -5.34 1.21
CA ALA A 80 -16.15 -5.61 0.00
C ALA A 80 -14.70 -5.99 0.35
N THR A 81 -14.09 -5.30 1.32
CA THR A 81 -12.74 -5.59 1.80
C THR A 81 -12.66 -6.96 2.46
N ASP A 82 -13.63 -7.34 3.30
CA ASP A 82 -13.68 -8.67 3.93
C ASP A 82 -13.84 -9.79 2.90
N ALA A 83 -14.68 -9.60 1.89
CA ALA A 83 -14.85 -10.57 0.80
C ALA A 83 -13.57 -10.75 -0.01
N TRP A 84 -12.91 -9.65 -0.37
CA TRP A 84 -11.62 -9.66 -1.06
C TRP A 84 -10.54 -10.35 -0.21
N ARG A 85 -10.38 -9.95 1.05
CA ARG A 85 -9.42 -10.54 1.98
C ARG A 85 -9.60 -12.05 2.14
N LYS A 86 -10.85 -12.51 2.28
CA LYS A 86 -11.18 -13.95 2.37
C LYS A 86 -10.74 -14.72 1.14
N LYS A 87 -10.98 -14.16 -0.06
CA LYS A 87 -10.59 -14.77 -1.34
C LYS A 87 -9.07 -14.84 -1.46
N ASP A 88 -8.38 -13.71 -1.27
CA ASP A 88 -6.96 -13.61 -1.54
C ASP A 88 -6.10 -14.27 -0.44
N SER A 89 -6.59 -14.35 0.81
CA SER A 89 -5.94 -15.16 1.84
C SER A 89 -6.05 -16.67 1.55
N ALA A 90 -7.13 -17.12 0.93
CA ALA A 90 -7.23 -18.51 0.47
C ALA A 90 -6.24 -18.83 -0.66
N GLU A 91 -5.98 -17.87 -1.56
CA GLU A 91 -4.93 -17.99 -2.57
C GLU A 91 -3.52 -17.98 -1.93
N ALA A 92 -3.28 -17.05 -0.99
CA ALA A 92 -2.03 -17.00 -0.24
C ALA A 92 -1.70 -18.34 0.44
N ARG A 93 -2.69 -18.99 1.09
CA ARG A 93 -2.50 -20.31 1.71
C ARG A 93 -2.13 -21.41 0.74
N LYS A 94 -2.59 -21.34 -0.51
CA LYS A 94 -2.21 -22.32 -1.56
C LYS A 94 -0.79 -22.11 -2.03
N LEU A 95 -0.38 -20.86 -2.20
CA LEU A 95 0.96 -20.50 -2.70
C LEU A 95 2.03 -20.59 -1.61
N TYR A 96 1.68 -20.29 -0.36
CA TYR A 96 2.56 -20.22 0.80
C TYR A 96 1.97 -21.03 1.96
N PRO A 97 2.08 -22.37 1.97
CA PRO A 97 1.46 -23.21 2.98
C PRO A 97 1.95 -22.93 4.41
N VAL A 98 1.01 -22.69 5.32
CA VAL A 98 1.22 -22.40 6.75
C VAL A 98 0.06 -22.92 7.58
N ASN A 99 0.23 -23.03 8.90
CA ASN A 99 -0.87 -23.17 9.85
C ASN A 99 -1.32 -21.76 10.31
N VAL A 100 -2.62 -21.58 10.50
CA VAL A 100 -3.21 -20.33 11.02
C VAL A 100 -4.20 -20.65 12.10
N ASP A 101 -3.92 -20.16 13.30
CA ASP A 101 -4.73 -20.37 14.50
C ASP A 101 -5.24 -19.02 15.00
N GLU A 102 -6.55 -18.92 15.28
CA GLU A 102 -7.11 -17.74 15.92
C GLU A 102 -6.65 -17.67 17.38
N ALA A 103 -6.31 -16.48 17.84
CA ALA A 103 -5.83 -16.22 19.19
C ALA A 103 -6.38 -14.91 19.76
N LYS A 104 -6.25 -14.77 21.07
CA LYS A 104 -6.48 -13.51 21.78
C LYS A 104 -5.26 -13.23 22.65
N ILE A 105 -4.51 -12.17 22.30
CA ILE A 105 -3.26 -11.80 22.97
C ILE A 105 -3.48 -10.47 23.68
N ALA A 106 -3.29 -10.46 25.00
CA ALA A 106 -3.59 -9.30 25.87
C ALA A 106 -4.99 -8.70 25.66
N GLY A 107 -5.98 -9.53 25.33
CA GLY A 107 -7.34 -9.09 25.05
C GLY A 107 -7.60 -8.67 23.59
N VAL A 108 -6.58 -8.55 22.75
CA VAL A 108 -6.69 -8.19 21.34
C VAL A 108 -6.78 -9.46 20.49
N ARG A 109 -7.72 -9.49 19.55
CA ARG A 109 -7.82 -10.61 18.58
C ARG A 109 -6.61 -10.60 17.65
N ALA A 110 -6.10 -11.80 17.35
CA ALA A 110 -4.98 -11.98 16.43
C ALA A 110 -5.09 -13.34 15.72
N ASP A 111 -4.45 -13.47 14.57
CA ASP A 111 -4.15 -14.76 13.97
C ASP A 111 -2.66 -15.07 14.16
N VAL A 112 -2.38 -16.28 14.65
CA VAL A 112 -1.02 -16.81 14.78
C VAL A 112 -0.72 -17.68 13.57
N ILE A 113 0.16 -17.21 12.72
CA ILE A 113 0.55 -17.84 11.46
C ILE A 113 1.89 -18.55 11.70
N THR A 114 1.88 -19.88 11.63
CA THR A 114 3.05 -20.71 11.91
C THR A 114 3.50 -21.42 10.63
N PRO A 115 4.78 -21.28 10.21
CA PRO A 115 5.33 -22.04 9.09
C PRO A 115 5.19 -23.54 9.32
N LEU A 116 4.96 -24.32 8.25
CA LEU A 116 4.92 -25.80 8.37
C LEU A 116 6.25 -26.37 8.87
N VAL A 117 7.36 -25.73 8.55
CA VAL A 117 8.70 -26.08 9.03
C VAL A 117 9.37 -24.83 9.58
N THR A 118 9.56 -24.80 10.89
CA THR A 118 10.31 -23.73 11.58
C THR A 118 11.68 -24.28 11.98
N PRO A 119 12.79 -23.76 11.38
CA PRO A 119 14.15 -24.10 11.80
C PRO A 119 14.34 -23.81 13.29
N GLU A 120 15.21 -24.57 13.96
CA GLU A 120 15.47 -24.39 15.40
C GLU A 120 15.90 -22.94 15.72
N ALA A 121 16.82 -22.39 14.94
CA ALA A 121 17.27 -21.01 15.07
C ALA A 121 16.16 -19.94 14.95
N ASN A 122 14.98 -20.31 14.44
CA ASN A 122 13.83 -19.41 14.27
C ASN A 122 12.74 -19.60 15.32
N ARG A 123 12.81 -20.62 16.20
CA ARG A 123 11.75 -20.92 17.18
C ARG A 123 11.53 -19.81 18.20
N GLY A 124 12.58 -19.05 18.53
CA GLY A 124 12.52 -17.90 19.44
C GLY A 124 12.25 -16.57 18.75
N ARG A 125 11.86 -16.55 17.48
CA ARG A 125 11.63 -15.35 16.67
C ARG A 125 10.15 -15.18 16.36
N VAL A 126 9.68 -13.95 16.36
CA VAL A 126 8.29 -13.62 16.02
C VAL A 126 8.21 -12.30 15.27
N LEU A 127 7.30 -12.22 14.31
CA LEU A 127 6.94 -11.00 13.61
C LEU A 127 5.52 -10.60 14.00
N ILE A 128 5.28 -9.32 14.18
CA ILE A 128 3.95 -8.74 14.35
C ILE A 128 3.58 -8.09 13.02
N ASN A 129 2.48 -8.53 12.44
CA ASN A 129 1.91 -7.95 11.23
C ASN A 129 0.75 -7.02 11.58
N LEU A 130 0.78 -5.83 11.00
CA LEU A 130 -0.24 -4.80 11.15
C LEU A 130 -0.86 -4.51 9.78
N HIS A 131 -2.14 -4.82 9.64
CA HIS A 131 -2.82 -4.75 8.34
C HIS A 131 -3.07 -3.32 7.86
N GLY A 132 -3.21 -3.14 6.53
CA GLY A 132 -3.65 -1.91 5.90
C GLY A 132 -5.16 -1.68 5.99
N GLY A 133 -5.67 -0.74 5.19
CA GLY A 133 -7.11 -0.44 5.07
C GLY A 133 -7.53 0.92 5.61
N GLY A 134 -6.59 1.87 5.74
CA GLY A 134 -6.86 3.25 6.14
C GLY A 134 -7.42 3.37 7.56
N PHE A 135 -7.06 2.44 8.45
CA PHE A 135 -7.58 2.33 9.82
C PHE A 135 -9.09 2.12 9.93
N VAL A 136 -9.80 1.93 8.84
CA VAL A 136 -11.27 1.77 8.82
C VAL A 136 -11.72 0.37 8.38
N SER A 137 -10.81 -0.43 7.83
CA SER A 137 -11.06 -1.81 7.40
C SER A 137 -9.77 -2.65 7.49
N ASP A 138 -9.90 -3.98 7.53
CA ASP A 138 -8.76 -4.89 7.44
C ASP A 138 -8.54 -5.29 5.97
N SER A 139 -7.50 -4.75 5.34
CA SER A 139 -7.17 -5.03 3.95
C SER A 139 -5.93 -5.90 3.77
N GLY A 140 -5.47 -6.65 4.78
CA GLY A 140 -4.24 -7.37 4.53
C GLY A 140 -3.72 -8.35 5.58
N SER A 141 -4.38 -8.52 6.72
CA SER A 141 -3.85 -9.31 7.84
C SER A 141 -3.30 -10.69 7.46
N LEU A 142 -4.06 -11.49 6.71
CA LEU A 142 -3.63 -12.81 6.27
C LEU A 142 -2.93 -12.79 4.91
N ILE A 143 -3.28 -11.85 4.03
CA ILE A 143 -2.67 -11.74 2.70
C ILE A 143 -1.19 -11.42 2.81
N GLU A 144 -0.80 -10.58 3.77
CA GLU A 144 0.57 -10.17 4.02
C GLU A 144 1.29 -11.13 4.98
N GLY A 145 0.63 -11.54 6.07
CA GLY A 145 1.23 -12.38 7.10
C GLY A 145 1.61 -13.78 6.62
N ILE A 146 0.77 -14.42 5.79
CA ILE A 146 0.98 -15.78 5.30
C ILE A 146 2.26 -15.93 4.46
N PRO A 147 2.48 -15.15 3.38
CA PRO A 147 3.70 -15.31 2.59
C PRO A 147 4.97 -14.97 3.39
N ILE A 148 4.92 -13.96 4.26
CA ILE A 148 6.09 -13.60 5.08
C ILE A 148 6.39 -14.69 6.10
N ALA A 149 5.40 -15.29 6.76
CA ALA A 149 5.62 -16.41 7.66
C ALA A 149 6.27 -17.59 6.93
N ASN A 150 5.76 -17.96 5.75
CA ASN A 150 6.29 -19.06 4.95
C ASN A 150 7.73 -18.80 4.49
N LEU A 151 7.98 -17.64 3.86
CA LEU A 151 9.28 -17.32 3.26
C LEU A 151 10.38 -17.08 4.28
N ALA A 152 10.09 -16.35 5.37
CA ALA A 152 11.04 -16.10 6.44
C ALA A 152 11.21 -17.31 7.36
N ARG A 153 10.27 -18.26 7.35
CA ARG A 153 10.18 -19.38 8.30
C ARG A 153 10.14 -18.91 9.75
N ILE A 154 9.46 -17.79 9.99
CA ILE A 154 9.29 -17.15 11.30
C ILE A 154 7.80 -17.05 11.57
N LYS A 155 7.39 -17.30 12.82
CA LYS A 155 6.02 -17.12 13.26
C LYS A 155 5.58 -15.67 13.07
N VAL A 156 4.37 -15.44 12.55
CA VAL A 156 3.75 -14.11 12.41
C VAL A 156 2.49 -14.04 13.25
N VAL A 157 2.33 -12.95 14.00
CA VAL A 157 1.12 -12.59 14.73
C VAL A 157 0.46 -11.45 13.97
N SER A 158 -0.63 -11.71 13.26
CA SER A 158 -1.43 -10.69 12.56
C SER A 158 -2.47 -10.12 13.52
N VAL A 159 -2.34 -8.85 13.87
CA VAL A 159 -3.14 -8.19 14.93
C VAL A 159 -4.37 -7.50 14.32
N TYR A 160 -5.55 -7.81 14.86
CA TYR A 160 -6.81 -7.14 14.55
C TYR A 160 -7.04 -5.97 15.52
N TYR A 161 -6.33 -4.90 15.31
CA TYR A 161 -6.44 -3.68 16.11
C TYR A 161 -7.79 -2.96 15.89
N ARG A 162 -8.21 -2.18 16.86
CA ARG A 162 -9.47 -1.41 16.80
C ARG A 162 -9.43 -0.38 15.67
N LEU A 163 -10.57 -0.23 15.00
CA LEU A 163 -10.71 0.59 13.79
C LEU A 163 -11.46 1.90 14.07
N ALA A 164 -11.13 2.91 13.30
CA ALA A 164 -11.89 4.16 13.20
C ALA A 164 -13.12 3.97 12.28
N PRO A 165 -14.14 4.80 12.41
CA PRO A 165 -14.29 5.92 13.35
C PRO A 165 -14.67 5.50 14.79
N GLU A 166 -15.02 4.23 15.02
CA GLU A 166 -15.51 3.74 16.31
C GLU A 166 -14.43 3.86 17.40
N SER A 167 -13.18 3.70 17.02
CA SER A 167 -12.01 3.78 17.90
C SER A 167 -10.87 4.53 17.21
N PRO A 168 -10.90 5.88 17.22
CA PRO A 168 -9.83 6.67 16.59
C PRO A 168 -8.50 6.56 17.36
N PHE A 169 -7.46 7.21 16.87
CA PHE A 169 -6.18 7.33 17.56
C PHE A 169 -6.38 7.79 19.03
N PRO A 170 -5.66 7.17 19.99
CA PRO A 170 -4.58 6.19 19.81
C PRO A 170 -4.98 4.71 19.98
N ALA A 171 -6.26 4.34 19.83
CA ALA A 171 -6.77 3.02 20.17
C ALA A 171 -6.01 1.86 19.50
N ALA A 172 -5.68 1.98 18.21
CA ALA A 172 -4.89 0.98 17.49
C ALA A 172 -3.47 0.85 18.05
N VAL A 173 -2.82 1.95 18.39
CA VAL A 173 -1.50 1.99 19.02
C VAL A 173 -1.51 1.25 20.35
N ASP A 174 -2.52 1.53 21.20
CA ASP A 174 -2.65 0.90 22.53
C ASP A 174 -2.85 -0.63 22.40
N ASP A 175 -3.63 -1.08 21.42
CA ASP A 175 -3.83 -2.52 21.17
C ASP A 175 -2.51 -3.21 20.80
N VAL A 176 -1.72 -2.63 19.89
CA VAL A 176 -0.44 -3.22 19.48
C VAL A 176 0.59 -3.18 20.60
N ILE A 177 0.63 -2.11 21.41
CA ILE A 177 1.47 -2.03 22.61
C ILE A 177 1.11 -3.14 23.60
N ALA A 178 -0.18 -3.41 23.80
CA ALA A 178 -0.62 -4.50 24.70
C ALA A 178 -0.15 -5.86 24.18
N VAL A 179 -0.30 -6.13 22.87
CA VAL A 179 0.20 -7.36 22.23
C VAL A 179 1.72 -7.46 22.34
N TYR A 180 2.45 -6.38 22.06
CA TYR A 180 3.91 -6.35 22.14
C TYR A 180 4.41 -6.67 23.56
N ARG A 181 3.84 -6.04 24.58
CA ARG A 181 4.16 -6.32 26.01
C ARG A 181 3.91 -7.78 26.38
N GLU A 182 2.84 -8.39 25.87
CA GLU A 182 2.57 -9.80 26.10
C GLU A 182 3.62 -10.71 25.45
N LEU A 183 4.00 -10.39 24.21
CA LEU A 183 5.05 -11.13 23.50
C LEU A 183 6.43 -11.00 24.15
N LEU A 184 6.74 -9.87 24.79
CA LEU A 184 7.99 -9.67 25.56
C LEU A 184 8.13 -10.65 26.75
N LYS A 185 7.05 -11.28 27.23
CA LYS A 185 7.14 -12.31 28.27
C LYS A 185 7.74 -13.63 27.75
N THR A 186 7.69 -13.82 26.43
CA THR A 186 8.14 -15.07 25.78
C THR A 186 9.30 -14.86 24.83
N TYR A 187 9.36 -13.71 24.15
CA TYR A 187 10.35 -13.40 23.13
C TYR A 187 11.28 -12.28 23.57
N HIS A 188 12.55 -12.41 23.27
CA HIS A 188 13.52 -11.34 23.48
C HIS A 188 13.22 -10.17 22.51
N PRO A 189 13.33 -8.89 22.89
CA PRO A 189 13.04 -7.77 21.99
C PRO A 189 13.85 -7.83 20.69
N GLN A 190 15.11 -8.31 20.76
CA GLN A 190 15.99 -8.52 19.60
C GLN A 190 15.53 -9.66 18.65
N SER A 191 14.48 -10.40 19.03
CA SER A 191 13.90 -11.48 18.22
C SER A 191 12.45 -11.14 17.77
N ILE A 192 12.00 -9.91 18.00
CA ILE A 192 10.68 -9.41 17.58
C ILE A 192 10.87 -8.40 16.45
N GLY A 193 10.16 -8.58 15.33
CA GLY A 193 10.02 -7.56 14.29
C GLY A 193 8.57 -7.09 14.19
N ILE A 194 8.35 -5.87 13.71
CA ILE A 194 7.00 -5.33 13.44
C ILE A 194 6.96 -4.84 12.00
N PHE A 195 5.90 -5.17 11.28
CA PHE A 195 5.73 -4.70 9.90
C PHE A 195 4.27 -4.53 9.51
N GLY A 196 4.06 -3.74 8.49
CA GLY A 196 2.75 -3.57 7.89
C GLY A 196 2.75 -2.71 6.63
N THR A 197 1.60 -2.69 5.97
CA THR A 197 1.35 -1.94 4.73
C THR A 197 0.36 -0.82 4.97
N SER A 198 0.57 0.37 4.36
CA SER A 198 -0.41 1.47 4.38
C SER A 198 -0.71 1.91 5.83
N ALA A 199 -1.95 1.85 6.28
CA ALA A 199 -2.31 2.09 7.69
C ALA A 199 -1.48 1.24 8.66
N GLY A 200 -1.18 -0.02 8.33
CA GLY A 200 -0.33 -0.89 9.13
C GLY A 200 1.13 -0.43 9.17
N ALA A 201 1.63 0.15 8.09
CA ALA A 201 2.97 0.76 8.05
C ALA A 201 3.04 2.02 8.94
N ILE A 202 1.99 2.83 8.89
CA ILE A 202 1.83 4.01 9.78
C ILE A 202 1.85 3.54 11.22
N LEU A 203 1.00 2.58 11.57
CA LEU A 203 0.89 2.01 12.90
C LEU A 203 2.21 1.37 13.38
N THR A 204 3.00 0.75 12.48
CA THR A 204 4.34 0.23 12.79
C THR A 204 5.25 1.35 13.29
N CYS A 205 5.25 2.50 12.64
CA CYS A 205 6.05 3.66 13.02
C CYS A 205 5.51 4.33 14.30
N GLU A 206 4.19 4.48 14.42
CA GLU A 206 3.53 5.03 15.62
C GLU A 206 3.85 4.20 16.87
N VAL A 207 3.75 2.88 16.76
CA VAL A 207 4.07 1.94 17.85
C VAL A 207 5.53 2.06 18.25
N ALA A 208 6.47 2.14 17.31
CA ALA A 208 7.89 2.27 17.62
C ALA A 208 8.18 3.60 18.35
N VAL A 209 7.59 4.72 17.92
CA VAL A 209 7.70 6.01 18.62
C VAL A 209 7.07 5.91 20.04
N ARG A 210 5.91 5.29 20.15
CA ARG A 210 5.24 5.13 21.44
C ARG A 210 6.01 4.24 22.40
N LEU A 211 6.61 3.13 21.92
CA LEU A 211 7.49 2.29 22.73
C LEU A 211 8.67 3.08 23.29
N LYS A 212 9.32 3.91 22.44
CA LYS A 212 10.43 4.78 22.85
C LYS A 212 9.98 5.78 23.93
N GLN A 213 8.83 6.46 23.76
CA GLN A 213 8.29 7.38 24.77
C GLN A 213 7.99 6.69 26.12
N LEU A 214 7.55 5.42 26.08
CA LEU A 214 7.25 4.64 27.28
C LEU A 214 8.51 4.01 27.92
N GLY A 215 9.70 4.20 27.34
CA GLY A 215 10.93 3.55 27.80
C GLY A 215 10.91 2.04 27.69
N LEU A 216 10.07 1.48 26.80
CA LEU A 216 10.00 0.05 26.55
C LEU A 216 11.09 -0.39 25.56
N PRO A 217 11.58 -1.63 25.65
CA PRO A 217 12.50 -2.14 24.67
C PRO A 217 11.93 -2.06 23.26
N LEU A 218 12.72 -1.58 22.30
CA LEU A 218 12.33 -1.53 20.90
C LEU A 218 12.49 -2.90 20.23
N PRO A 219 11.70 -3.22 19.18
CA PRO A 219 11.87 -4.43 18.38
C PRO A 219 13.20 -4.42 17.62
N ALA A 220 13.63 -5.58 17.13
CA ALA A 220 14.88 -5.73 16.38
C ALA A 220 14.84 -5.02 15.02
N ALA A 221 13.67 -4.92 14.40
CA ALA A 221 13.52 -4.36 13.05
C ALA A 221 12.07 -3.92 12.78
N LEU A 222 11.93 -2.94 11.88
CA LEU A 222 10.66 -2.43 11.39
C LEU A 222 10.55 -2.63 9.87
N GLY A 223 9.34 -2.98 9.40
CA GLY A 223 8.98 -2.98 7.98
C GLY A 223 7.81 -2.01 7.75
N ALA A 224 8.04 -0.92 7.04
CA ALA A 224 7.02 0.08 6.75
C ALA A 224 6.81 0.20 5.24
N PHE A 225 5.73 -0.41 4.73
CA PHE A 225 5.50 -0.54 3.30
C PHE A 225 4.39 0.41 2.86
N SER A 226 4.74 1.39 2.01
CA SER A 226 3.87 2.53 1.63
C SER A 226 3.36 3.27 2.86
N VAL A 227 4.23 4.02 3.53
CA VAL A 227 3.96 4.67 4.81
C VAL A 227 3.65 6.16 4.66
N LEU A 228 2.64 6.64 5.39
CA LEU A 228 2.41 8.05 5.70
C LEU A 228 2.94 8.34 7.12
N THR A 229 3.63 9.45 7.31
CA THR A 229 4.18 9.82 8.62
C THR A 229 3.95 11.30 8.99
N ASP A 230 3.14 12.01 8.21
CA ASP A 230 2.68 13.38 8.48
C ASP A 230 1.20 13.52 8.11
N PHE A 231 0.33 13.57 9.13
CA PHE A 231 -1.12 13.77 8.96
C PHE A 231 -1.51 15.24 8.82
N SER A 232 -0.57 16.18 8.96
CA SER A 232 -0.88 17.62 8.97
C SER A 232 -1.05 18.21 7.56
N ARG A 233 -0.49 17.56 6.54
CA ARG A 233 -0.51 18.04 5.14
C ARG A 233 -0.40 16.90 4.14
N PRO A 234 -0.95 17.04 2.92
CA PRO A 234 -0.72 16.10 1.85
C PRO A 234 0.69 16.25 1.26
N SER A 235 1.30 15.13 0.86
CA SER A 235 2.56 15.11 0.12
C SER A 235 2.33 15.22 -1.39
N ASP A 236 3.41 15.43 -2.17
CA ASP A 236 3.36 15.61 -3.61
C ASP A 236 2.75 14.41 -4.34
N SER A 237 3.21 13.19 -4.07
CA SER A 237 2.68 11.98 -4.72
C SER A 237 1.18 11.76 -4.47
N ARG A 238 0.63 12.24 -3.34
CA ARG A 238 -0.81 12.19 -3.05
C ARG A 238 -1.63 13.15 -3.92
N GLN A 239 -0.99 14.14 -4.55
CA GLN A 239 -1.63 15.04 -5.51
C GLN A 239 -1.63 14.45 -6.94
N ILE A 240 -0.81 13.43 -7.18
CA ILE A 240 -0.59 12.84 -8.52
C ILE A 240 -1.27 11.47 -8.64
N PHE A 241 -1.17 10.64 -7.60
CA PHE A 241 -1.58 9.24 -7.65
C PHE A 241 -2.78 8.93 -6.77
N THR A 242 -3.52 7.90 -7.17
CA THR A 242 -4.58 7.27 -6.38
C THR A 242 -4.10 5.94 -5.79
N LEU A 243 -4.97 5.21 -5.09
CA LEU A 243 -4.67 3.84 -4.65
C LEU A 243 -4.38 2.88 -5.82
N ASP A 244 -4.98 3.13 -6.99
CA ASP A 244 -4.76 2.36 -8.22
C ASP A 244 -3.64 2.99 -9.10
N GLY A 245 -2.86 3.92 -8.57
CA GLY A 245 -1.81 4.65 -9.31
C GLY A 245 -2.35 5.83 -10.11
N LEU A 246 -2.17 5.82 -11.43
CA LEU A 246 -2.72 6.85 -12.34
C LEU A 246 -4.24 6.70 -12.53
N PRO A 247 -4.81 5.48 -12.74
CA PRO A 247 -6.26 5.29 -12.78
C PRO A 247 -6.91 5.47 -11.41
N GLY A 248 -8.23 5.51 -11.41
CA GLY A 248 -9.03 5.59 -10.18
C GLY A 248 -9.58 6.99 -9.93
N ARG A 249 -10.33 7.13 -8.84
CA ARG A 249 -10.94 8.40 -8.46
C ARG A 249 -9.96 9.25 -7.70
N TRP A 250 -9.41 10.26 -8.36
CA TRP A 250 -8.67 11.28 -7.67
C TRP A 250 -9.63 12.16 -6.83
N GLN A 251 -9.31 12.32 -5.56
CA GLN A 251 -10.01 13.27 -4.69
C GLN A 251 -9.09 14.47 -4.50
N PRO A 252 -9.49 15.67 -4.98
CA PRO A 252 -8.72 16.87 -4.74
C PRO A 252 -8.53 17.05 -3.24
N THR A 253 -7.31 17.13 -2.82
CA THR A 253 -6.97 17.50 -1.43
C THR A 253 -6.61 18.99 -1.44
N ASP A 254 -7.32 19.80 -0.66
CA ASP A 254 -6.87 21.16 -0.41
C ASP A 254 -5.53 21.09 0.32
N PRO A 255 -4.43 21.59 -0.28
CA PRO A 255 -3.11 21.54 0.38
C PRO A 255 -3.05 22.35 1.67
N LYS A 256 -4.05 23.22 1.91
CA LYS A 256 -4.19 24.03 3.14
C LYS A 256 -5.09 23.38 4.18
N ARG A 257 -5.76 22.28 3.86
CA ARG A 257 -6.67 21.57 4.74
C ARG A 257 -6.17 20.15 5.00
N ALA A 258 -6.10 19.76 6.27
CA ALA A 258 -5.84 18.37 6.63
C ALA A 258 -6.91 17.45 6.00
N PRO A 259 -6.51 16.27 5.49
CA PRO A 259 -7.46 15.30 4.93
C PRO A 259 -8.59 14.97 5.92
N ASP A 260 -9.79 14.76 5.39
CA ASP A 260 -10.94 14.27 6.16
C ASP A 260 -10.76 12.77 6.42
N ASP A 261 -9.97 12.45 7.45
CA ASP A 261 -9.59 11.11 7.85
C ASP A 261 -10.11 10.84 9.27
N PRO A 262 -10.91 9.82 9.51
CA PRO A 262 -11.48 9.54 10.81
C PRO A 262 -10.46 9.01 11.83
N TYR A 263 -9.31 8.50 11.39
CA TYR A 263 -8.33 7.89 12.29
C TYR A 263 -7.70 8.87 13.30
N PRO A 264 -7.20 10.04 12.90
CA PRO A 264 -6.66 11.01 13.84
C PRO A 264 -7.68 11.52 14.88
N GLY A 265 -8.96 11.48 14.56
CA GLY A 265 -9.99 12.02 15.46
C GLY A 265 -9.73 13.48 15.82
N ALA A 266 -9.77 13.79 17.13
CA ALA A 266 -9.50 15.11 17.69
C ALA A 266 -8.00 15.35 18.03
N ALA A 267 -7.10 14.41 17.74
CA ALA A 267 -5.69 14.54 18.06
C ALA A 267 -5.00 15.65 17.23
N ASP A 268 -4.00 16.28 17.80
CA ASP A 268 -3.13 17.18 17.04
C ASP A 268 -2.45 16.40 15.91
N ARG A 269 -2.64 16.86 14.66
CA ARG A 269 -2.06 16.24 13.47
C ARG A 269 -0.53 16.22 13.47
N LYS A 270 0.11 16.98 14.35
CA LYS A 270 1.56 17.00 14.60
C LYS A 270 1.98 16.27 15.86
N ASP A 271 1.05 15.58 16.56
CA ASP A 271 1.43 14.69 17.66
C ASP A 271 2.51 13.71 17.15
N PRO A 272 3.66 13.61 17.84
CA PRO A 272 4.79 12.81 17.33
C PRO A 272 4.52 11.31 17.28
N VAL A 273 3.50 10.78 17.97
CA VAL A 273 3.08 9.39 17.80
C VAL A 273 2.22 9.26 16.56
N LEU A 274 1.20 10.11 16.40
CA LEU A 274 0.31 10.10 15.24
C LEU A 274 1.06 10.39 13.93
N SER A 275 1.99 11.35 13.99
CA SER A 275 2.82 11.77 12.86
C SER A 275 4.31 11.56 13.17
N PRO A 276 4.84 10.36 13.01
CA PRO A 276 6.21 9.99 13.37
C PRO A 276 7.31 10.87 12.75
N LEU A 277 7.00 11.59 11.67
CA LEU A 277 7.94 12.56 11.08
C LEU A 277 8.33 13.69 12.04
N PHE A 278 7.50 14.00 13.05
CA PHE A 278 7.77 15.01 14.07
C PHE A 278 8.38 14.44 15.36
N ALA A 279 8.64 13.12 15.40
CA ALA A 279 9.23 12.49 16.58
C ALA A 279 10.75 12.63 16.62
N ASP A 280 11.34 12.43 17.81
CA ASP A 280 12.76 12.11 17.92
C ASP A 280 13.01 10.70 17.41
N LEU A 281 13.59 10.58 16.22
CA LEU A 281 13.87 9.32 15.54
C LEU A 281 15.24 8.71 15.88
N GLN A 282 16.08 9.35 16.71
CA GLN A 282 17.38 8.80 17.08
C GLN A 282 17.22 7.44 17.78
N GLY A 283 17.99 6.44 17.37
CA GLY A 283 17.97 5.10 17.95
C GLY A 283 16.73 4.25 17.58
N MET A 284 16.03 4.61 16.51
CA MET A 284 14.99 3.74 15.94
C MET A 284 15.60 2.45 15.38
N PRO A 285 14.85 1.33 15.43
CA PRO A 285 15.34 0.05 14.91
C PRO A 285 15.72 0.11 13.43
N PRO A 286 16.60 -0.79 12.96
CA PRO A 286 16.79 -1.02 11.52
C PRO A 286 15.46 -1.13 10.80
N SER A 287 15.30 -0.38 9.71
CA SER A 287 14.01 -0.23 9.05
C SER A 287 14.10 -0.52 7.55
N LEU A 288 13.15 -1.32 7.04
CA LEU A 288 12.92 -1.50 5.61
C LEU A 288 11.67 -0.74 5.18
N LEU A 289 11.85 0.19 4.25
CA LEU A 289 10.76 0.93 3.61
C LEU A 289 10.62 0.43 2.17
N ILE A 290 9.38 0.15 1.75
CA ILE A 290 9.08 -0.25 0.37
C ILE A 290 7.95 0.63 -0.15
N THR A 291 8.08 1.07 -1.40
CA THR A 291 7.07 1.82 -2.14
C THR A 291 7.26 1.59 -3.64
N SER A 292 6.58 2.35 -4.47
CA SER A 292 6.76 2.31 -5.92
C SER A 292 6.58 3.68 -6.57
N THR A 293 6.98 3.82 -7.83
CA THR A 293 6.98 5.12 -8.50
C THR A 293 5.59 5.66 -8.84
N ARG A 294 4.52 4.84 -8.73
CA ARG A 294 3.11 5.29 -8.87
C ARG A 294 2.28 5.09 -7.60
N ASP A 295 2.95 4.99 -6.46
CA ASP A 295 2.30 4.91 -5.15
C ASP A 295 1.96 6.31 -4.62
N LEU A 296 0.71 6.51 -4.18
CA LEU A 296 0.29 7.79 -3.59
C LEU A 296 1.07 8.15 -2.32
N LEU A 297 1.71 7.19 -1.65
CA LEU A 297 2.53 7.41 -0.45
C LEU A 297 4.04 7.41 -0.73
N LEU A 298 4.46 7.49 -1.99
CA LEU A 298 5.88 7.54 -2.37
C LEU A 298 6.62 8.67 -1.67
N SER A 299 6.09 9.90 -1.76
CA SER A 299 6.72 11.08 -1.16
C SER A 299 6.81 10.98 0.37
N ASP A 300 5.74 10.51 1.03
CA ASP A 300 5.73 10.32 2.48
C ASP A 300 6.76 9.28 2.91
N THR A 301 6.82 8.14 2.19
CA THR A 301 7.80 7.07 2.44
C THR A 301 9.23 7.57 2.26
N ALA A 302 9.50 8.36 1.21
CA ALA A 302 10.82 8.93 0.95
C ALA A 302 11.22 9.97 2.02
N LEU A 303 10.29 10.83 2.43
CA LEU A 303 10.53 11.81 3.49
C LEU A 303 10.87 11.14 4.82
N PHE A 304 10.14 10.08 5.19
CA PHE A 304 10.42 9.35 6.43
C PHE A 304 11.75 8.60 6.36
N HIS A 305 12.08 7.96 5.23
CA HIS A 305 13.39 7.35 5.02
C HIS A 305 14.52 8.37 5.22
N LEU A 306 14.40 9.55 4.60
CA LEU A 306 15.39 10.62 4.76
C LEU A 306 15.50 11.10 6.22
N ALA A 307 14.37 11.17 6.94
CA ALA A 307 14.36 11.54 8.37
C ALA A 307 15.08 10.49 9.23
N LEU A 308 14.87 9.19 8.97
CA LEU A 308 15.59 8.11 9.64
C LEU A 308 17.09 8.19 9.39
N LEU A 309 17.54 8.43 8.16
CA LEU A 309 18.96 8.59 7.82
C LEU A 309 19.58 9.80 8.51
N ARG A 310 18.88 10.94 8.55
CA ARG A 310 19.33 12.17 9.27
C ARG A 310 19.48 11.95 10.76
N ALA A 311 18.67 11.07 11.34
CA ALA A 311 18.77 10.66 12.73
C ALA A 311 19.83 9.57 12.99
N GLY A 312 20.60 9.17 11.95
CA GLY A 312 21.70 8.20 12.08
C GLY A 312 21.26 6.74 12.16
N ASN A 313 20.03 6.41 11.75
CA ASN A 313 19.52 5.04 11.81
C ASN A 313 19.87 4.23 10.55
N ASP A 314 19.93 2.91 10.69
CA ASP A 314 20.00 1.97 9.57
C ASP A 314 18.62 1.87 8.89
N ALA A 315 18.48 2.49 7.75
CA ALA A 315 17.23 2.50 6.98
C ALA A 315 17.48 2.19 5.50
N GLN A 316 16.70 1.26 4.96
CA GLN A 316 16.74 0.85 3.56
C GLN A 316 15.45 1.27 2.88
N LEU A 317 15.56 1.83 1.68
CA LEU A 317 14.41 2.17 0.84
C LEU A 317 14.49 1.36 -0.47
N VAL A 318 13.42 0.64 -0.78
CA VAL A 318 13.24 -0.06 -2.06
C VAL A 318 12.06 0.57 -2.79
N VAL A 319 12.27 1.01 -4.01
CA VAL A 319 11.25 1.63 -4.85
C VAL A 319 11.06 0.78 -6.10
N PHE A 320 9.89 0.17 -6.25
CA PHE A 320 9.53 -0.58 -7.45
C PHE A 320 9.02 0.35 -8.55
N GLU A 321 9.23 -0.05 -9.79
CA GLU A 321 8.85 0.76 -10.95
C GLU A 321 7.33 0.65 -11.24
N ALA A 322 6.69 1.79 -11.50
CA ALA A 322 5.36 1.96 -12.12
C ALA A 322 4.16 1.26 -11.46
N LEU A 323 4.34 0.54 -10.37
CA LEU A 323 3.27 -0.18 -9.70
C LEU A 323 2.50 0.73 -8.74
N PRO A 324 1.19 0.52 -8.52
CA PRO A 324 0.40 1.30 -7.59
C PRO A 324 0.59 0.84 -6.13
N HIS A 325 -0.15 1.49 -5.22
CA HIS A 325 -0.15 1.22 -3.80
C HIS A 325 -0.39 -0.25 -3.45
N ALA A 326 0.44 -0.82 -2.56
CA ALA A 326 0.30 -2.19 -2.06
C ALA A 326 0.26 -3.28 -3.17
N PHE A 327 0.98 -3.09 -4.28
CA PHE A 327 1.03 -4.04 -5.40
C PHE A 327 1.43 -5.45 -4.97
N TRP A 328 2.18 -5.61 -3.89
CA TRP A 328 2.62 -6.91 -3.35
C TRP A 328 1.49 -7.80 -2.82
N TYR A 329 0.26 -7.36 -2.85
CA TYR A 329 -0.91 -8.21 -2.61
C TYR A 329 -1.35 -9.00 -3.86
N HIS A 330 -0.78 -8.71 -5.04
CA HIS A 330 -1.08 -9.37 -6.32
C HIS A 330 -0.06 -10.48 -6.60
N PHE A 331 -0.31 -11.69 -6.08
CA PHE A 331 0.63 -12.83 -6.11
C PHE A 331 1.01 -13.31 -7.52
N GLN A 332 0.27 -12.91 -8.55
CA GLN A 332 0.55 -13.26 -9.94
C GLN A 332 1.73 -12.47 -10.52
N LEU A 333 2.13 -11.38 -9.90
CA LEU A 333 3.20 -10.52 -10.39
C LEU A 333 4.58 -11.07 -9.99
N PRO A 334 5.56 -11.13 -10.90
CA PRO A 334 6.95 -11.40 -10.56
C PRO A 334 7.50 -10.42 -9.53
N GLU A 335 7.17 -9.12 -9.64
CA GLU A 335 7.56 -8.06 -8.73
C GLU A 335 7.04 -8.29 -7.29
N THR A 336 5.86 -8.88 -7.15
CA THR A 336 5.33 -9.28 -5.83
C THR A 336 6.20 -10.36 -5.18
N LYS A 337 6.63 -11.37 -5.95
CA LYS A 337 7.50 -12.44 -5.44
C LYS A 337 8.84 -11.88 -4.99
N GLU A 338 9.41 -10.97 -5.77
CA GLU A 338 10.65 -10.27 -5.41
C GLU A 338 10.47 -9.44 -4.14
N CYS A 339 9.41 -8.63 -4.06
CA CYS A 339 9.11 -7.80 -2.89
C CYS A 339 8.98 -8.64 -1.61
N LEU A 340 8.18 -9.71 -1.64
CA LEU A 340 7.99 -10.60 -0.50
C LEU A 340 9.29 -11.31 -0.07
N ALA A 341 10.13 -11.70 -1.03
CA ALA A 341 11.44 -12.29 -0.75
C ALA A 341 12.40 -11.29 -0.08
N LEU A 342 12.40 -10.02 -0.51
CA LEU A 342 13.18 -8.94 0.11
C LEU A 342 12.74 -8.70 1.55
N ILE A 343 11.43 -8.66 1.82
CA ILE A 343 10.88 -8.50 3.18
C ILE A 343 11.32 -9.66 4.07
N ALA A 344 11.13 -10.91 3.61
CA ALA A 344 11.50 -12.10 4.36
C ALA A 344 13.00 -12.15 4.68
N LYS A 345 13.84 -11.83 3.69
CA LYS A 345 15.31 -11.75 3.84
C LYS A 345 15.72 -10.69 4.85
N PHE A 346 15.12 -9.50 4.80
CA PHE A 346 15.41 -8.43 5.74
C PHE A 346 15.18 -8.87 7.20
N PHE A 347 14.01 -9.43 7.50
CA PHE A 347 13.73 -9.90 8.86
C PHE A 347 14.59 -11.09 9.27
N ASP A 348 14.90 -12.02 8.37
CA ASP A 348 15.81 -13.11 8.68
C ASP A 348 17.22 -12.62 9.05
N GLN A 349 17.68 -11.55 8.43
CA GLN A 349 18.99 -10.94 8.71
C GLN A 349 19.03 -10.08 9.98
N LYS A 350 17.90 -9.39 10.31
CA LYS A 350 17.88 -8.39 11.39
C LYS A 350 17.46 -8.95 12.74
N LEU A 351 16.68 -10.02 12.79
CA LEU A 351 16.26 -10.63 14.05
C LEU A 351 17.35 -11.56 14.60
N ALA A 352 17.63 -11.45 15.92
CA ALA A 352 18.56 -12.35 16.59
C ALA A 352 18.08 -13.81 16.49
N ARG A 353 19.01 -14.73 16.25
CA ARG A 353 18.80 -16.18 16.26
C ARG A 353 19.04 -16.73 17.65
N GLN A 354 18.31 -17.77 18.03
CA GLN A 354 18.70 -18.55 19.21
C GLN A 354 19.92 -19.42 18.85
N ASN A 355 20.96 -19.33 19.68
CA ASN A 355 22.14 -20.21 19.59
C ASN A 355 21.81 -21.60 20.10
#